data_e283c7cb9f586db5856e1dae88001f91
#
_entry.id   e283c7cb9f586db5856e1dae88001f91
#
_cell.length_a   1.000
_cell.length_b   1.000
_cell.length_c   1.000
_cell.angle_alpha   90.00
_cell.angle_beta   90.00
_cell.angle_gamma   90.00
#
_symmetry.space_group_name_H-M   'P 1'
#
loop_
_entity.id
_entity.type
_entity.pdbx_description
1 polymer ?
#
loop_
_entity_poly.entity_id
_entity_poly.type
_entity_poly.pdbx_seq_one_letter_code
_entity_poly.pdbx_strand_id
1 'polypeptide(L)'
;NHRAYLLPLLEKYDMKATVSIVGAYTDAACEEAEPDPAYSYLDWQDVSVLRDSGHVEICNHSYDMHNLDGRRGVGQLEGESYEDYRKIFLNDTTKLQTLCDEHCGFQPNVYTYPFGITCESASRLVKNMGFEASLGVEEKINIIKKEDERCLFGLYRYNRSGIISTEEFMKKVFGA
;
A
#
# COMPACT_ATOMS: atom_id res chain seq x y z
N ASN A 1 -15.87 -2.66 1.06
CA ASN A 1 -15.24 -1.42 1.47
C ASN A 1 -14.64 -1.56 2.87
N HIS A 2 -13.46 -0.96 3.10
CA HIS A 2 -12.68 -1.13 4.32
C HIS A 2 -13.37 -0.52 5.54
N ARG A 3 -14.00 0.67 5.39
CA ARG A 3 -14.73 1.32 6.49
C ARG A 3 -15.99 0.56 6.89
N ALA A 4 -16.83 0.18 5.91
CA ALA A 4 -18.14 -0.39 6.18
C ALA A 4 -18.08 -1.85 6.65
N TYR A 5 -17.11 -2.64 6.16
CA TYR A 5 -17.07 -4.08 6.41
C TYR A 5 -15.81 -4.53 7.15
N LEU A 6 -14.63 -4.01 6.81
CA LEU A 6 -13.39 -4.45 7.44
C LEU A 6 -13.25 -3.88 8.85
N LEU A 7 -13.41 -2.58 9.03
CA LEU A 7 -13.20 -1.93 10.34
C LEU A 7 -14.02 -2.55 11.46
N PRO A 8 -15.36 -2.80 11.32
CA PRO A 8 -16.14 -3.45 12.38
C PRO A 8 -15.65 -4.86 12.74
N LEU A 9 -15.05 -5.60 11.80
CA LEU A 9 -14.46 -6.91 12.08
C LEU A 9 -13.14 -6.78 12.83
N LEU A 10 -12.29 -5.81 12.46
CA LEU A 10 -11.04 -5.56 13.17
C LEU A 10 -11.31 -5.18 14.63
N GLU A 11 -12.25 -4.28 14.86
CA GLU A 11 -12.68 -3.87 16.22
C GLU A 11 -13.23 -5.05 17.01
N LYS A 12 -14.16 -5.82 16.40
CA LYS A 12 -14.79 -6.98 17.06
C LYS A 12 -13.80 -8.04 17.52
N TYR A 13 -12.74 -8.27 16.74
CA TYR A 13 -11.76 -9.32 17.00
C TYR A 13 -10.43 -8.79 17.54
N ASP A 14 -10.35 -7.49 17.83
CA ASP A 14 -9.11 -6.78 18.24
C ASP A 14 -7.93 -7.09 17.32
N MET A 15 -8.19 -7.02 16.00
CA MET A 15 -7.18 -7.28 14.96
C MET A 15 -6.68 -5.99 14.37
N LYS A 16 -5.49 -6.06 13.77
CA LYS A 16 -4.88 -4.94 13.04
C LYS A 16 -4.77 -5.29 11.55
N ALA A 17 -4.81 -4.25 10.72
CA ALA A 17 -4.60 -4.38 9.27
C ALA A 17 -3.80 -3.20 8.73
N THR A 18 -3.16 -3.40 7.58
CA THR A 18 -2.62 -2.31 6.76
C THR A 18 -3.48 -2.13 5.52
N VAL A 19 -3.77 -0.88 5.16
CA VAL A 19 -4.52 -0.51 3.96
C VAL A 19 -3.65 0.41 3.10
N SER A 20 -3.36 -0.03 1.88
CA SER A 20 -2.54 0.73 0.93
C SER A 20 -3.46 1.55 0.01
N ILE A 21 -3.33 2.87 0.05
CA ILE A 21 -4.16 3.79 -0.74
C ILE A 21 -3.42 4.32 -1.96
N VAL A 22 -4.15 4.48 -3.07
CA VAL A 22 -3.70 5.16 -4.29
C VAL A 22 -4.30 6.56 -4.29
N GLY A 23 -3.47 7.59 -4.26
CA GLY A 23 -3.94 8.97 -4.05
C GLY A 23 -4.95 9.43 -5.09
N ALA A 24 -4.71 9.16 -6.37
CA ALA A 24 -5.63 9.52 -7.46
C ALA A 24 -7.02 8.85 -7.32
N TYR A 25 -7.08 7.63 -6.77
CA TYR A 25 -8.36 6.95 -6.53
C TYR A 25 -9.08 7.53 -5.31
N THR A 26 -8.32 7.95 -4.29
CA THR A 26 -8.88 8.62 -3.11
C THR A 26 -9.43 10.00 -3.47
N ASP A 27 -8.71 10.78 -4.30
CA ASP A 27 -9.22 12.06 -4.81
C ASP A 27 -10.51 11.87 -5.64
N ALA A 28 -10.51 10.87 -6.54
CA ALA A 28 -11.70 10.56 -7.35
C ALA A 28 -12.91 10.14 -6.49
N ALA A 29 -12.67 9.40 -5.41
CA ALA A 29 -13.74 8.99 -4.48
C ALA A 29 -14.40 10.18 -3.77
N CYS A 30 -13.68 11.28 -3.56
CA CYS A 30 -14.25 12.51 -2.99
C CYS A 30 -15.27 13.20 -3.91
N GLU A 31 -15.20 12.94 -5.22
CA GLU A 31 -16.11 13.49 -6.23
C GLU A 31 -17.31 12.57 -6.50
N GLU A 32 -17.34 11.37 -5.92
CA GLU A 32 -18.40 10.38 -6.13
C GLU A 32 -19.66 10.79 -5.36
N ALA A 33 -20.74 11.10 -6.10
CA ALA A 33 -21.98 11.61 -5.50
C ALA A 33 -22.74 10.55 -4.68
N GLU A 34 -22.68 9.29 -5.10
CA GLU A 34 -23.36 8.16 -4.44
C GLU A 34 -22.39 6.98 -4.28
N PRO A 35 -21.49 7.01 -3.27
CA PRO A 35 -20.52 5.96 -3.07
C PRO A 35 -21.17 4.64 -2.68
N ASP A 36 -20.81 3.56 -3.38
CA ASP A 36 -21.23 2.20 -3.05
C ASP A 36 -20.26 1.60 -2.00
N PRO A 37 -20.73 1.27 -0.78
CA PRO A 37 -19.88 0.70 0.25
C PRO A 37 -19.15 -0.59 -0.14
N ALA A 38 -19.59 -1.30 -1.18
CA ALA A 38 -18.97 -2.52 -1.63
C ALA A 38 -17.85 -2.29 -2.68
N TYR A 39 -17.95 -1.22 -3.49
CA TYR A 39 -17.11 -1.04 -4.67
C TYR A 39 -16.32 0.27 -4.71
N SER A 40 -16.82 1.36 -4.08
CA SER A 40 -16.14 2.65 -4.09
C SER A 40 -14.79 2.61 -3.39
N TYR A 41 -13.86 3.42 -3.85
CA TYR A 41 -12.61 3.67 -3.16
C TYR A 41 -12.85 4.44 -1.85
N LEU A 42 -11.83 4.55 -1.03
CA LEU A 42 -11.85 5.35 0.20
C LEU A 42 -11.67 6.83 -0.17
N ASP A 43 -12.55 7.69 0.33
CA ASP A 43 -12.30 9.12 0.35
C ASP A 43 -11.37 9.51 1.53
N TRP A 44 -10.97 10.80 1.63
CA TRP A 44 -10.08 11.26 2.69
C TRP A 44 -10.70 11.18 4.09
N GLN A 45 -12.04 11.27 4.19
CA GLN A 45 -12.75 11.07 5.45
C GLN A 45 -12.68 9.62 5.90
N ASP A 46 -12.85 8.68 4.99
CA ASP A 46 -12.72 7.24 5.25
C ASP A 46 -11.29 6.89 5.70
N VAL A 47 -10.28 7.47 5.04
CA VAL A 47 -8.86 7.30 5.39
C VAL A 47 -8.60 7.78 6.82
N SER A 48 -9.12 8.97 7.20
CA SER A 48 -9.00 9.51 8.56
C SER A 48 -9.66 8.59 9.58
N VAL A 49 -10.89 8.15 9.33
CA VAL A 49 -11.63 7.24 10.24
C VAL A 49 -10.89 5.92 10.44
N LEU A 50 -10.37 5.33 9.37
CA LEU A 50 -9.61 4.08 9.45
C LEU A 50 -8.34 4.25 10.30
N ARG A 51 -7.56 5.30 10.03
CA ARG A 51 -6.33 5.62 10.77
C ARG A 51 -6.63 5.88 12.26
N ASP A 52 -7.63 6.70 12.56
CA ASP A 52 -7.99 7.11 13.93
C ASP A 52 -8.59 5.98 14.77
N SER A 53 -9.09 4.93 14.14
CA SER A 53 -9.57 3.72 14.82
C SER A 53 -8.47 3.02 15.63
N GLY A 54 -7.20 3.26 15.29
CA GLY A 54 -6.06 2.56 15.87
C GLY A 54 -5.96 1.08 15.44
N HIS A 55 -6.86 0.61 14.57
CA HIS A 55 -6.84 -0.75 14.03
C HIS A 55 -6.24 -0.84 12.63
N VAL A 56 -6.10 0.30 11.92
CA VAL A 56 -5.63 0.32 10.54
C VAL A 56 -4.42 1.24 10.39
N GLU A 57 -3.35 0.70 9.82
CA GLU A 57 -2.22 1.46 9.32
C GLU A 57 -2.42 1.78 7.83
N ILE A 58 -2.30 3.05 7.47
CA ILE A 58 -2.42 3.49 6.08
C ILE A 58 -1.03 3.54 5.44
N CYS A 59 -0.90 2.87 4.28
CA CYS A 59 0.34 2.79 3.52
C CYS A 59 0.27 3.57 2.21
N ASN A 60 1.39 4.12 1.78
CA ASN A 60 1.52 4.78 0.48
C ASN A 60 1.58 3.73 -0.64
N HIS A 61 0.67 3.82 -1.61
CA HIS A 61 0.64 2.94 -2.80
C HIS A 61 0.76 3.74 -4.10
N SER A 62 1.58 4.79 -4.10
CA SER A 62 1.72 5.84 -5.11
C SER A 62 0.53 6.80 -5.19
N TYR A 63 0.74 7.97 -5.77
CA TYR A 63 -0.37 8.85 -6.11
C TYR A 63 -1.07 8.37 -7.38
N ASP A 64 -0.35 8.17 -8.51
CA ASP A 64 -0.92 7.82 -9.82
C ASP A 64 -0.02 6.83 -10.61
N MET A 65 0.84 6.06 -9.94
CA MET A 65 1.65 5.02 -10.59
C MET A 65 1.01 3.61 -10.49
N HIS A 66 -0.27 3.53 -10.15
CA HIS A 66 -1.01 2.26 -10.10
C HIS A 66 -1.69 1.95 -11.43
N ASN A 67 -0.90 1.79 -12.49
CA ASN A 67 -1.36 1.41 -13.81
C ASN A 67 -0.39 0.41 -14.47
N LEU A 68 -0.83 -0.21 -15.58
CA LEU A 68 -0.03 -1.15 -16.36
C LEU A 68 0.23 -0.65 -17.79
N ASP A 69 -0.31 0.51 -18.15
CA ASP A 69 -0.14 1.13 -19.45
C ASP A 69 1.05 2.08 -19.42
N GLY A 70 1.98 1.91 -20.37
CA GLY A 70 3.23 2.68 -20.40
C GLY A 70 4.19 2.24 -19.31
N ARG A 71 4.25 2.98 -18.20
CA ARG A 71 5.02 2.58 -17.01
C ARG A 71 4.21 1.56 -16.20
N ARG A 72 4.77 0.37 -16.02
CA ARG A 72 4.11 -0.67 -15.22
C ARG A 72 4.47 -0.48 -13.73
N GLY A 73 3.49 -0.06 -12.94
CA GLY A 73 3.72 0.26 -11.54
C GLY A 73 4.83 1.29 -11.37
N VAL A 74 5.74 1.07 -10.45
CA VAL A 74 6.90 1.96 -10.22
C VAL A 74 8.18 1.50 -10.92
N GLY A 75 8.07 0.64 -11.94
CA GLY A 75 9.22 0.21 -12.72
C GLY A 75 9.86 1.36 -13.51
N GLN A 76 11.19 1.36 -13.61
CA GLN A 76 11.90 2.28 -14.49
C GLN A 76 11.71 1.84 -15.94
N LEU A 77 11.49 2.80 -16.86
CA LEU A 77 11.33 2.49 -18.28
C LEU A 77 12.69 2.17 -18.93
N GLU A 78 12.65 1.38 -19.99
CA GLU A 78 13.84 1.11 -20.80
C GLU A 78 14.36 2.41 -21.41
N GLY A 79 15.66 2.66 -21.26
CA GLY A 79 16.32 3.90 -21.74
C GLY A 79 16.04 5.16 -20.90
N GLU A 80 15.22 5.08 -19.86
CA GLU A 80 14.99 6.21 -18.97
C GLU A 80 16.22 6.48 -18.10
N SER A 81 16.66 7.76 -18.03
CA SER A 81 17.75 8.13 -17.14
C SER A 81 17.34 7.99 -15.66
N TYR A 82 18.30 7.72 -14.78
CA TYR A 82 18.03 7.67 -13.34
C TYR A 82 17.47 9.00 -12.82
N GLU A 83 17.96 10.14 -13.31
CA GLU A 83 17.51 11.46 -12.84
C GLU A 83 16.04 11.73 -13.24
N ASP A 84 15.63 11.37 -14.46
CA ASP A 84 14.26 11.53 -14.91
C ASP A 84 13.33 10.59 -14.11
N TYR A 85 13.74 9.32 -13.98
CA TYR A 85 13.01 8.36 -13.15
C TYR A 85 12.86 8.83 -11.70
N ARG A 86 13.96 9.26 -11.08
CA ARG A 86 13.99 9.78 -9.73
C ARG A 86 13.02 10.93 -9.54
N LYS A 87 13.01 11.89 -10.47
CA LYS A 87 12.11 13.05 -10.43
C LYS A 87 10.64 12.62 -10.46
N ILE A 88 10.28 11.71 -11.37
CA ILE A 88 8.92 11.20 -11.52
C ILE A 88 8.49 10.46 -10.24
N PHE A 89 9.31 9.53 -9.77
CA PHE A 89 9.01 8.74 -8.57
C PHE A 89 8.85 9.61 -7.32
N LEU A 90 9.78 10.56 -7.10
CA LEU A 90 9.71 11.45 -5.95
C LEU A 90 8.49 12.36 -5.99
N ASN A 91 8.16 12.93 -7.15
CA ASN A 91 6.99 13.80 -7.31
C ASN A 91 5.69 13.05 -6.99
N ASP A 92 5.52 11.85 -7.54
CA ASP A 92 4.34 11.01 -7.32
C ASP A 92 4.22 10.60 -5.84
N THR A 93 5.27 10.01 -5.29
CA THR A 93 5.26 9.50 -3.91
C THR A 93 5.08 10.63 -2.90
N THR A 94 5.77 11.77 -3.08
CA THR A 94 5.66 12.94 -2.20
C THR A 94 4.27 13.56 -2.30
N LYS A 95 3.64 13.56 -3.47
CA LYS A 95 2.28 14.08 -3.62
C LYS A 95 1.30 13.35 -2.71
N LEU A 96 1.34 12.02 -2.65
CA LEU A 96 0.48 11.27 -1.73
C LEU A 96 0.83 11.53 -0.26
N GLN A 97 2.13 11.63 0.10
CA GLN A 97 2.55 11.99 1.46
C GLN A 97 1.95 13.34 1.89
N THR A 98 2.03 14.35 1.00
CA THR A 98 1.50 15.68 1.25
C THR A 98 -0.01 15.67 1.42
N LEU A 99 -0.75 14.98 0.54
CA LEU A 99 -2.21 14.88 0.65
C LEU A 99 -2.65 14.15 1.94
N CYS A 100 -1.96 13.11 2.36
CA CYS A 100 -2.21 12.46 3.66
C CYS A 100 -1.99 13.42 4.83
N ASP A 101 -0.95 14.26 4.77
CA ASP A 101 -0.69 15.27 5.80
C ASP A 101 -1.76 16.36 5.81
N GLU A 102 -2.11 16.90 4.64
CA GLU A 102 -3.09 17.97 4.49
C GLU A 102 -4.51 17.55 4.90
N HIS A 103 -4.95 16.37 4.49
CA HIS A 103 -6.32 15.88 4.75
C HIS A 103 -6.47 15.14 6.08
N CYS A 104 -5.43 14.45 6.53
CA CYS A 104 -5.53 13.52 7.64
C CYS A 104 -4.51 13.77 8.75
N GLY A 105 -3.56 14.71 8.60
CA GLY A 105 -2.57 15.08 9.64
C GLY A 105 -1.54 13.98 9.92
N PHE A 106 -1.18 13.16 8.92
CA PHE A 106 -0.12 12.14 9.05
C PHE A 106 0.57 11.88 7.72
N GLN A 107 1.74 11.27 7.77
CA GLN A 107 2.42 10.75 6.57
C GLN A 107 2.61 9.23 6.70
N PRO A 108 2.22 8.44 5.67
CA PRO A 108 2.48 7.01 5.66
C PRO A 108 3.97 6.69 5.80
N ASN A 109 4.33 5.76 6.68
CA ASN A 109 5.70 5.29 6.88
C ASN A 109 6.00 3.95 6.20
N VAL A 110 5.01 3.34 5.56
CA VAL A 110 5.15 2.11 4.79
C VAL A 110 4.79 2.35 3.33
N TYR A 111 5.64 1.84 2.43
CA TYR A 111 5.41 1.90 0.99
C TYR A 111 4.99 0.54 0.44
N THR A 112 3.89 0.48 -0.30
CA THR A 112 3.46 -0.73 -1.00
C THR A 112 3.70 -0.58 -2.50
N TYR A 113 4.48 -1.48 -3.11
CA TYR A 113 4.76 -1.40 -4.54
C TYR A 113 3.51 -1.75 -5.37
N PRO A 114 3.01 -0.84 -6.25
CA PRO A 114 1.92 -1.13 -7.17
C PRO A 114 2.19 -2.39 -7.99
N PHE A 115 1.26 -3.35 -7.97
CA PHE A 115 1.37 -4.69 -8.58
C PHE A 115 2.58 -5.51 -8.11
N GLY A 116 3.29 -5.07 -7.05
CA GLY A 116 4.58 -5.63 -6.65
C GLY A 116 5.72 -5.37 -7.63
N ILE A 117 5.48 -4.56 -8.66
CA ILE A 117 6.49 -4.21 -9.66
C ILE A 117 7.40 -3.15 -9.05
N THR A 118 8.69 -3.47 -9.01
CA THR A 118 9.72 -2.58 -8.47
C THR A 118 11.01 -2.70 -9.29
N CYS A 119 11.96 -1.83 -8.99
CA CYS A 119 13.32 -1.87 -9.51
C CYS A 119 14.31 -1.42 -8.41
N GLU A 120 15.61 -1.62 -8.63
CA GLU A 120 16.64 -1.22 -7.66
C GLU A 120 16.56 0.27 -7.32
N SER A 121 16.31 1.11 -8.33
CA SER A 121 16.14 2.56 -8.16
C SER A 121 14.97 2.89 -7.22
N ALA A 122 13.79 2.27 -7.42
CA ALA A 122 12.63 2.43 -6.55
C ALA A 122 12.93 2.04 -5.11
N SER A 123 13.51 0.85 -4.91
CA SER A 123 13.83 0.34 -3.57
C SER A 123 14.79 1.26 -2.81
N ARG A 124 15.75 1.87 -3.52
CA ARG A 124 16.69 2.84 -2.96
C ARG A 124 15.99 4.16 -2.62
N LEU A 125 15.11 4.65 -3.50
CA LEU A 125 14.37 5.89 -3.27
C LEU A 125 13.40 5.77 -2.09
N VAL A 126 12.65 4.68 -1.97
CA VAL A 126 11.77 4.41 -0.82
C VAL A 126 12.53 4.52 0.50
N LYS A 127 13.71 3.88 0.60
CA LYS A 127 14.57 3.99 1.79
C LYS A 127 15.05 5.42 2.05
N ASN A 128 15.50 6.11 1.00
CA ASN A 128 16.02 7.48 1.11
C ASN A 128 14.94 8.52 1.46
N MET A 129 13.67 8.22 1.16
CA MET A 129 12.53 9.05 1.58
C MET A 129 12.12 8.85 3.03
N GLY A 130 12.75 7.92 3.75
CA GLY A 130 12.49 7.68 5.17
C GLY A 130 11.34 6.72 5.45
N PHE A 131 10.86 5.96 4.46
CA PHE A 131 9.93 4.87 4.76
C PHE A 131 10.62 3.82 5.63
N GLU A 132 9.88 3.29 6.60
CA GLU A 132 10.37 2.31 7.58
C GLU A 132 10.25 0.87 7.06
N ALA A 133 9.30 0.62 6.15
CA ALA A 133 9.09 -0.68 5.54
C ALA A 133 8.56 -0.57 4.11
N SER A 134 8.65 -1.66 3.35
CA SER A 134 7.94 -1.76 2.08
C SER A 134 7.38 -3.16 1.83
N LEU A 135 6.25 -3.22 1.10
CA LEU A 135 5.49 -4.43 0.82
C LEU A 135 5.56 -4.78 -0.67
N GLY A 136 5.98 -6.01 -0.96
CA GLY A 136 5.88 -6.63 -2.28
C GLY A 136 4.63 -7.49 -2.44
N VAL A 137 4.62 -8.39 -3.44
CA VAL A 137 3.52 -9.35 -3.69
C VAL A 137 4.00 -10.80 -3.79
N GLU A 138 5.31 -11.02 -3.68
CA GLU A 138 5.87 -12.36 -3.74
C GLU A 138 5.42 -13.18 -2.53
N GLU A 139 4.99 -14.42 -2.75
CA GLU A 139 4.45 -15.29 -1.69
C GLU A 139 5.57 -16.10 -1.03
N LYS A 140 6.03 -15.62 0.10
CA LYS A 140 7.05 -16.29 0.93
C LYS A 140 6.86 -15.93 2.41
N ILE A 141 7.46 -16.71 3.29
CA ILE A 141 7.57 -16.38 4.71
C ILE A 141 8.65 -15.32 4.90
N ASN A 142 8.34 -14.27 5.66
CA ASN A 142 9.29 -13.25 6.05
C ASN A 142 10.12 -13.73 7.25
N ILE A 143 11.44 -13.52 7.19
CA ILE A 143 12.33 -13.75 8.31
C ILE A 143 12.75 -12.40 8.88
N ILE A 144 12.11 -12.00 9.97
CA ILE A 144 12.39 -10.72 10.63
C ILE A 144 13.51 -10.90 11.66
N LYS A 145 14.56 -10.09 11.54
CA LYS A 145 15.69 -10.04 12.48
C LYS A 145 15.60 -8.74 13.27
N LYS A 146 15.53 -8.83 14.58
CA LYS A 146 15.27 -7.70 15.49
C LYS A 146 16.23 -6.50 15.32
N GLU A 147 17.45 -6.73 14.88
CA GLU A 147 18.50 -5.69 14.77
C GLU A 147 18.87 -5.38 13.31
N ASP A 148 18.06 -5.84 12.34
CA ASP A 148 18.33 -5.63 10.93
C ASP A 148 17.08 -5.05 10.24
N GLU A 149 16.95 -3.72 10.25
CA GLU A 149 15.84 -2.99 9.62
C GLU A 149 15.73 -3.27 8.11
N ARG A 150 16.81 -3.72 7.47
CA ARG A 150 16.80 -4.04 6.03
C ARG A 150 15.81 -5.15 5.70
N CYS A 151 15.52 -6.04 6.66
CA CYS A 151 14.53 -7.12 6.48
C CYS A 151 13.08 -6.62 6.40
N LEU A 152 12.81 -5.36 6.69
CA LEU A 152 11.48 -4.75 6.57
C LEU A 152 11.17 -4.24 5.15
N PHE A 153 12.15 -4.27 4.24
CA PHE A 153 11.96 -3.78 2.88
C PHE A 153 11.74 -4.94 1.90
N GLY A 154 10.66 -4.82 1.12
CA GLY A 154 10.23 -5.84 0.17
C GLY A 154 9.54 -7.04 0.84
N LEU A 155 8.82 -6.81 1.93
CA LEU A 155 8.12 -7.86 2.66
C LEU A 155 7.18 -8.64 1.74
N TYR A 156 7.24 -9.95 1.87
CA TYR A 156 6.41 -10.91 1.14
C TYR A 156 5.00 -10.96 1.70
N ARG A 157 4.02 -11.27 0.84
CA ARG A 157 2.62 -11.40 1.23
C ARG A 157 1.96 -12.55 0.51
N TYR A 158 1.20 -13.36 1.22
CA TYR A 158 0.36 -14.37 0.61
C TYR A 158 -0.95 -13.76 0.14
N ASN A 159 -1.31 -13.99 -1.13
CA ASN A 159 -2.60 -13.56 -1.66
C ASN A 159 -3.71 -14.50 -1.15
N ARG A 160 -4.66 -13.95 -0.39
CA ARG A 160 -5.86 -14.68 0.05
C ARG A 160 -6.94 -14.61 -1.03
N SER A 161 -6.93 -15.58 -1.93
CA SER A 161 -8.00 -15.73 -2.92
C SER A 161 -9.33 -16.13 -2.26
N GLY A 162 -10.42 -15.52 -2.72
CA GLY A 162 -11.78 -15.91 -2.30
C GLY A 162 -12.25 -17.27 -2.86
N ILE A 163 -11.53 -17.84 -3.82
CA ILE A 163 -11.91 -19.13 -4.46
C ILE A 163 -11.44 -20.36 -3.67
N ILE A 164 -10.46 -20.22 -2.79
CA ILE A 164 -9.95 -21.32 -1.96
C ILE A 164 -10.48 -21.23 -0.53
N SER A 165 -10.67 -22.37 0.12
CA SER A 165 -11.07 -22.42 1.52
C SER A 165 -10.01 -21.84 2.45
N THR A 166 -10.41 -21.47 3.67
CA THR A 166 -9.44 -21.01 4.69
C THR A 166 -8.45 -22.12 5.03
N GLU A 167 -8.88 -23.37 5.09
CA GLU A 167 -8.00 -24.49 5.36
C GLU A 167 -6.94 -24.68 4.29
N GLU A 168 -7.32 -24.63 3.01
CA GLU A 168 -6.37 -24.69 1.89
C GLU A 168 -5.38 -23.53 1.89
N PHE A 169 -5.87 -22.31 2.20
CA PHE A 169 -5.00 -21.15 2.35
C PHE A 169 -3.99 -21.34 3.49
N MET A 170 -4.43 -21.81 4.65
CA MET A 170 -3.55 -22.06 5.80
C MET A 170 -2.51 -23.15 5.52
N LYS A 171 -2.89 -24.22 4.80
CA LYS A 171 -1.93 -25.23 4.30
C LYS A 171 -0.88 -24.62 3.36
N LYS A 172 -1.30 -23.74 2.45
CA LYS A 172 -0.38 -23.01 1.57
C LYS A 172 0.64 -22.17 2.35
N VAL A 173 0.20 -21.47 3.39
CA VAL A 173 1.05 -20.56 4.17
C VAL A 173 2.00 -21.31 5.08
N PHE A 174 1.53 -22.34 5.76
CA PHE A 174 2.29 -23.04 6.81
C PHE A 174 2.88 -24.37 6.37
N GLY A 175 2.57 -24.86 5.17
CA GLY A 175 3.14 -26.11 4.64
C GLY A 175 2.64 -27.37 5.36
N ALA A 176 1.46 -27.29 6.00
CA ALA A 176 0.86 -28.39 6.78
C ALA A 176 -0.19 -29.14 5.97
#